data_ba9c4a6eeadf780cb462d0bd872c172d
#
_entry.id   ba9c4a6eeadf780cb462d0bd872c172d
#
_cell.length_a   1.000
_cell.length_b   1.000
_cell.length_c   1.000
_cell.angle_alpha   90.00
_cell.angle_beta   90.00
_cell.angle_gamma   90.00
#
_symmetry.space_group_name_H-M   'P 1'
#
loop_
_entity.id
_entity.type
_entity.pdbx_description
1 polymer ?
#
loop_
_entity_poly.entity_id
_entity_poly.type
_entity_poly.pdbx_seq_one_letter_code
_entity_poly.pdbx_strand_id
1 'polypeptide(L)'
;GKVFDLEKSLERWKLDNNLTHVQPQQKSDKKLFMRLWQSVAVILLIVSISLGYLLCKAEKDDSGITQQCISGTQMKTFFLPDGSRVSMNSRSMLLYPEQFTGKYRSVFLIGEANFKVKANKNKPFIVKTNDFQITALGTEFNVSAYTEDNNVFTTLITGSVLVEFDDLGKKKLLKPNEQLVYN
;
A
#
# COMPACT_ATOMS: atom_id res chain seq x y z
N GLY A 1 73.66 63.31 16.15
CA GLY A 1 72.56 62.44 16.52
C GLY A 1 72.26 61.52 15.36
N LYS A 2 72.52 60.20 15.54
CA LYS A 2 72.10 59.21 14.54
C LYS A 2 70.60 59.03 14.68
N VAL A 3 69.86 59.45 13.66
CA VAL A 3 68.48 59.12 13.54
C VAL A 3 68.38 57.60 13.31
N PHE A 4 67.82 56.90 14.30
CA PHE A 4 67.64 55.46 14.20
C PHE A 4 66.44 55.21 13.27
N ASP A 5 66.73 54.74 12.08
CA ASP A 5 65.71 54.43 11.09
C ASP A 5 65.02 53.09 11.42
N LEU A 6 63.96 53.16 12.18
CA LEU A 6 63.18 52.04 12.71
C LEU A 6 62.57 51.18 11.57
N GLU A 7 62.20 51.80 10.48
CA GLU A 7 61.63 51.10 9.35
C GLU A 7 62.61 50.17 8.68
N LYS A 8 63.87 50.69 8.46
CA LYS A 8 64.91 49.92 7.82
C LYS A 8 65.43 48.76 8.67
N SER A 9 65.36 48.91 9.98
CA SER A 9 65.74 47.84 10.89
C SER A 9 64.62 46.76 11.00
N LEU A 10 63.36 47.15 10.87
CA LEU A 10 62.22 46.24 10.83
C LEU A 10 62.16 45.42 9.53
N GLU A 11 62.48 46.04 8.43
CA GLU A 11 62.61 45.39 7.12
C GLU A 11 63.75 44.34 7.13
N ARG A 12 64.90 44.68 7.67
CA ARG A 12 66.01 43.71 7.84
C ARG A 12 65.63 42.53 8.76
N TRP A 13 64.96 42.82 9.86
CA TRP A 13 64.53 41.77 10.78
C TRP A 13 63.49 40.81 10.14
N LYS A 14 62.57 41.35 9.31
CA LYS A 14 61.64 40.52 8.54
C LYS A 14 62.35 39.62 7.53
N LEU A 15 63.38 40.12 6.86
CA LEU A 15 64.17 39.37 5.88
C LEU A 15 65.03 38.31 6.58
N ASP A 16 65.67 38.61 7.68
CA ASP A 16 66.52 37.65 8.42
C ASP A 16 65.72 36.48 9.05
N ASN A 17 64.46 36.73 9.41
CA ASN A 17 63.62 35.69 10.00
C ASN A 17 62.74 34.94 9.00
N ASN A 18 62.98 35.14 7.70
CA ASN A 18 62.21 34.43 6.63
C ASN A 18 60.66 34.56 6.77
N LEU A 19 60.18 35.66 7.38
CA LEU A 19 58.74 35.88 7.64
C LEU A 19 57.98 36.43 6.44
N THR A 20 58.66 36.58 5.31
CA THR A 20 58.07 37.20 4.10
C THR A 20 57.15 36.26 3.31
N HIS A 21 57.06 34.98 3.66
CA HIS A 21 56.20 34.05 2.94
C HIS A 21 55.53 33.00 3.85
N VAL A 22 54.89 33.40 4.90
CA VAL A 22 53.87 32.52 5.47
C VAL A 22 52.56 32.82 4.71
N GLN A 23 52.47 32.32 3.49
CA GLN A 23 51.14 32.17 2.87
C GLN A 23 50.38 31.10 3.65
N PRO A 24 49.16 31.37 4.17
CA PRO A 24 48.33 30.32 4.71
C PRO A 24 48.06 29.36 3.52
N GLN A 25 48.61 28.16 3.63
CA GLN A 25 48.24 27.05 2.73
C GLN A 25 46.77 26.75 2.99
N GLN A 26 45.90 27.46 2.35
CA GLN A 26 44.46 27.12 2.23
C GLN A 26 44.42 25.88 1.34
N LYS A 27 44.75 24.71 1.94
CA LYS A 27 44.47 23.42 1.32
C LYS A 27 42.97 23.41 1.01
N SER A 28 42.70 23.45 -0.25
CA SER A 28 41.39 23.45 -0.83
C SER A 28 40.64 22.17 -0.41
N ASP A 29 39.85 22.26 0.66
CA ASP A 29 38.88 21.23 1.07
C ASP A 29 37.73 21.06 0.06
N LYS A 30 37.79 21.85 -1.05
CA LYS A 30 36.80 21.80 -2.15
C LYS A 30 36.68 20.41 -2.75
N LYS A 31 37.77 19.62 -2.85
CA LYS A 31 37.71 18.26 -3.40
C LYS A 31 37.04 17.30 -2.43
N LEU A 32 37.27 17.45 -1.13
CA LEU A 32 36.61 16.64 -0.10
C LEU A 32 35.12 16.98 -0.03
N PHE A 33 34.78 18.26 -0.07
CA PHE A 33 33.43 18.79 -0.08
C PHE A 33 32.65 18.30 -1.32
N MET A 34 33.24 18.36 -2.52
CA MET A 34 32.62 17.83 -3.73
C MET A 34 32.36 16.32 -3.67
N ARG A 35 33.30 15.53 -3.11
CA ARG A 35 33.10 14.08 -2.93
C ARG A 35 31.98 13.78 -1.93
N LEU A 36 31.88 14.54 -0.85
CA LEU A 36 30.77 14.43 0.11
C LEU A 36 29.43 14.76 -0.54
N TRP A 37 29.36 15.83 -1.34
CA TRP A 37 28.14 16.19 -2.07
C TRP A 37 27.73 15.13 -3.11
N GLN A 38 28.69 14.54 -3.80
CA GLN A 38 28.46 13.44 -4.74
C GLN A 38 27.91 12.20 -4.04
N SER A 39 28.45 11.82 -2.86
CA SER A 39 27.94 10.69 -2.11
C SER A 39 26.52 10.93 -1.57
N VAL A 40 26.22 12.14 -1.11
CA VAL A 40 24.86 12.52 -0.70
C VAL A 40 23.86 12.45 -1.86
N ALA A 41 24.26 12.93 -3.04
CA ALA A 41 23.42 12.86 -4.24
C ALA A 41 23.11 11.40 -4.65
N VAL A 42 24.09 10.50 -4.60
CA VAL A 42 23.91 9.07 -4.89
C VAL A 42 22.96 8.42 -3.86
N ILE A 43 23.12 8.72 -2.58
CA ILE A 43 22.25 8.18 -1.52
C ILE A 43 20.81 8.65 -1.73
N LEU A 44 20.61 9.94 -2.02
CA LEU A 44 19.27 10.49 -2.30
C LEU A 44 18.63 9.86 -3.54
N LEU A 45 19.43 9.56 -4.56
CA LEU A 45 18.96 8.90 -5.78
C LEU A 45 18.51 7.45 -5.49
N ILE A 46 19.28 6.70 -4.70
CA ILE A 46 18.93 5.34 -4.27
C ILE A 46 17.65 5.36 -3.40
N VAL A 47 17.54 6.30 -2.46
CA VAL A 47 16.34 6.46 -1.63
C VAL A 47 15.13 6.83 -2.46
N SER A 48 15.27 7.73 -3.45
CA SER A 48 14.20 8.12 -4.36
C SER A 48 13.71 6.94 -5.21
N ILE A 49 14.62 6.16 -5.78
CA ILE A 49 14.29 4.96 -6.56
C ILE A 49 13.62 3.91 -5.68
N SER A 50 14.15 3.68 -4.47
CA SER A 50 13.58 2.73 -3.51
C SER A 50 12.18 3.15 -3.07
N LEU A 51 11.98 4.43 -2.77
CA LEU A 51 10.68 4.98 -2.40
C LEU A 51 9.70 4.90 -3.56
N GLY A 52 10.13 5.25 -4.79
CA GLY A 52 9.33 5.10 -6.00
C GLY A 52 8.92 3.65 -6.25
N TYR A 53 9.83 2.69 -6.06
CA TYR A 53 9.54 1.26 -6.16
C TYR A 53 8.51 0.79 -5.10
N LEU A 54 8.65 1.26 -3.84
CA LEU A 54 7.71 0.95 -2.77
C LEU A 54 6.32 1.54 -3.04
N LEU A 55 6.24 2.76 -3.55
CA LEU A 55 4.97 3.41 -3.93
C LEU A 55 4.31 2.70 -5.12
N CYS A 56 5.05 2.37 -6.18
CA CYS A 56 4.54 1.58 -7.30
C CYS A 56 4.08 0.17 -6.87
N LYS A 57 4.71 -0.41 -5.83
CA LYS A 57 4.30 -1.72 -5.31
C LYS A 57 3.05 -1.64 -4.43
N ALA A 58 2.78 -0.49 -3.81
CA ALA A 58 1.62 -0.27 -2.95
C ALA A 58 0.31 -0.07 -3.76
N GLU A 59 0.39 0.45 -4.98
CA GLU A 59 -0.78 0.83 -5.80
C GLU A 59 -1.24 -0.22 -6.83
N LYS A 60 -0.75 -1.46 -6.80
CA LYS A 60 -1.40 -2.53 -7.56
C LYS A 60 -2.62 -3.07 -6.81
N ASP A 61 -3.52 -2.18 -6.45
CA ASP A 61 -4.90 -2.52 -6.22
C ASP A 61 -5.57 -2.79 -7.58
N ASP A 62 -6.33 -3.84 -7.64
CA ASP A 62 -6.89 -4.53 -8.80
C ASP A 62 -7.90 -3.64 -9.58
N SER A 63 -7.43 -2.57 -10.21
CA SER A 63 -8.24 -1.65 -11.04
C SER A 63 -8.34 -2.13 -12.49
N GLY A 64 -8.40 -3.44 -12.69
CA GLY A 64 -8.80 -4.05 -13.95
C GLY A 64 -10.28 -3.79 -14.22
N ILE A 65 -10.65 -3.74 -15.50
CA ILE A 65 -12.03 -3.57 -16.00
C ILE A 65 -12.96 -4.45 -15.17
N THR A 66 -13.87 -3.82 -14.46
CA THR A 66 -14.82 -4.51 -13.59
C THR A 66 -15.96 -5.03 -14.44
N GLN A 67 -16.16 -6.35 -14.46
CA GLN A 67 -17.37 -6.94 -15.02
C GLN A 67 -18.51 -6.78 -14.03
N GLN A 68 -19.70 -6.53 -14.56
CA GLN A 68 -20.92 -6.40 -13.79
C GLN A 68 -21.85 -7.57 -14.11
N CYS A 69 -22.25 -8.31 -13.09
CA CYS A 69 -23.31 -9.29 -13.19
C CYS A 69 -24.53 -8.81 -12.41
N ILE A 70 -25.66 -8.69 -13.08
CA ILE A 70 -26.94 -8.32 -12.46
C ILE A 70 -27.85 -9.52 -12.52
N SER A 71 -28.46 -9.89 -11.39
CA SER A 71 -29.61 -10.79 -11.35
C SER A 71 -30.90 -9.96 -11.43
N GLY A 72 -31.75 -10.26 -12.40
CA GLY A 72 -33.07 -9.66 -12.47
C GLY A 72 -34.01 -10.23 -11.39
N THR A 73 -35.17 -10.71 -11.77
CA THR A 73 -36.19 -11.32 -10.89
C THR A 73 -35.90 -12.78 -10.53
N GLN A 74 -34.89 -13.39 -11.14
CA GLN A 74 -34.54 -14.80 -10.93
C GLN A 74 -33.14 -14.96 -10.35
N MET A 75 -32.91 -16.05 -9.63
CA MET A 75 -31.57 -16.45 -9.16
C MET A 75 -30.65 -16.70 -10.36
N LYS A 76 -29.40 -16.32 -10.24
CA LYS A 76 -28.38 -16.51 -11.27
C LYS A 76 -27.13 -17.17 -10.65
N THR A 77 -26.71 -18.29 -11.23
CA THR A 77 -25.50 -19.00 -10.83
C THR A 77 -24.46 -18.97 -11.93
N PHE A 78 -23.20 -18.64 -11.59
CA PHE A 78 -22.09 -18.58 -12.52
C PHE A 78 -20.75 -18.82 -11.79
N PHE A 79 -19.67 -18.96 -12.57
CA PHE A 79 -18.32 -19.09 -12.06
C PHE A 79 -17.51 -17.81 -12.27
N LEU A 80 -16.77 -17.41 -11.25
CA LEU A 80 -15.79 -16.35 -11.33
C LEU A 80 -14.51 -16.82 -12.05
N PRO A 81 -13.61 -15.90 -12.45
CA PRO A 81 -12.37 -16.22 -13.16
C PRO A 81 -11.42 -17.18 -12.39
N ASP A 82 -11.52 -17.21 -11.06
CA ASP A 82 -10.73 -18.12 -10.21
C ASP A 82 -11.36 -19.53 -10.06
N GLY A 83 -12.55 -19.73 -10.62
CA GLY A 83 -13.34 -20.95 -10.51
C GLY A 83 -14.19 -21.04 -9.23
N SER A 84 -14.31 -19.95 -8.46
CA SER A 84 -15.30 -19.86 -7.39
C SER A 84 -16.71 -19.77 -7.98
N ARG A 85 -17.69 -20.45 -7.34
CA ARG A 85 -19.10 -20.42 -7.75
C ARG A 85 -19.85 -19.36 -6.95
N VAL A 86 -20.64 -18.58 -7.64
CA VAL A 86 -21.52 -17.56 -7.05
C VAL A 86 -22.94 -17.87 -7.46
N SER A 87 -23.86 -17.93 -6.49
CA SER A 87 -25.31 -18.01 -6.71
C SER A 87 -25.95 -16.74 -6.15
N MET A 88 -26.30 -15.83 -7.05
CA MET A 88 -26.92 -14.56 -6.70
C MET A 88 -28.42 -14.71 -6.58
N ASN A 89 -29.01 -14.10 -5.56
CA ASN A 89 -30.44 -13.98 -5.41
C ASN A 89 -31.00 -12.89 -6.35
N SER A 90 -32.32 -12.76 -6.44
CA SER A 90 -32.99 -11.72 -7.25
C SER A 90 -32.57 -10.32 -6.79
N ARG A 91 -32.61 -9.34 -7.69
CA ARG A 91 -32.28 -7.93 -7.46
C ARG A 91 -30.89 -7.71 -6.83
N SER A 92 -29.94 -8.57 -7.18
CA SER A 92 -28.56 -8.48 -6.71
C SER A 92 -27.61 -8.10 -7.83
N MET A 93 -26.52 -7.41 -7.47
CA MET A 93 -25.46 -7.00 -8.37
C MET A 93 -24.11 -7.40 -7.80
N LEU A 94 -23.27 -8.01 -8.65
CA LEU A 94 -21.90 -8.34 -8.31
C LEU A 94 -20.96 -7.67 -9.31
N LEU A 95 -19.98 -6.92 -8.77
CA LEU A 95 -18.89 -6.34 -9.55
C LEU A 95 -17.64 -7.16 -9.27
N TYR A 96 -16.94 -7.58 -10.32
CA TYR A 96 -15.71 -8.36 -10.21
C TYR A 96 -14.80 -8.10 -11.42
N PRO A 97 -13.46 -8.24 -11.28
CA PRO A 97 -12.54 -8.03 -12.38
C PRO A 97 -12.60 -9.18 -13.39
N GLU A 98 -12.22 -8.94 -14.63
CA GLU A 98 -12.09 -9.98 -15.65
C GLU A 98 -11.07 -11.06 -15.24
N GLN A 99 -10.03 -10.66 -14.53
CA GLN A 99 -9.02 -11.54 -13.93
C GLN A 99 -8.57 -10.99 -12.59
N PHE A 100 -8.39 -11.86 -11.61
CA PHE A 100 -7.81 -11.46 -10.33
C PHE A 100 -6.29 -11.38 -10.45
N THR A 101 -5.72 -10.22 -10.77
CA THR A 101 -4.28 -10.02 -10.97
C THR A 101 -3.55 -9.60 -9.70
N GLY A 102 -4.24 -8.90 -8.77
CA GLY A 102 -3.68 -8.37 -7.52
C GLY A 102 -3.40 -9.43 -6.45
N LYS A 103 -3.10 -8.99 -5.25
CA LYS A 103 -2.82 -9.84 -4.07
C LYS A 103 -4.07 -10.56 -3.53
N TYR A 104 -5.24 -10.02 -3.84
CA TYR A 104 -6.54 -10.49 -3.37
C TYR A 104 -7.45 -10.82 -4.54
N ARG A 105 -8.49 -11.58 -4.29
CA ARG A 105 -9.61 -11.85 -5.19
C ARG A 105 -10.81 -11.04 -4.69
N SER A 106 -10.87 -9.76 -5.06
CA SER A 106 -11.88 -8.84 -4.54
C SER A 106 -13.09 -8.76 -5.45
N VAL A 107 -14.28 -8.80 -4.86
CA VAL A 107 -15.57 -8.56 -5.50
C VAL A 107 -16.40 -7.59 -4.65
N PHE A 108 -17.33 -6.88 -5.27
CA PHE A 108 -18.26 -5.98 -4.57
C PHE A 108 -19.68 -6.45 -4.79
N LEU A 109 -20.44 -6.63 -3.70
CA LEU A 109 -21.81 -7.15 -3.69
C LEU A 109 -22.79 -6.08 -3.22
N ILE A 110 -23.88 -5.92 -3.98
CA ILE A 110 -25.12 -5.29 -3.54
C ILE A 110 -26.24 -6.34 -3.68
N GLY A 111 -27.03 -6.56 -2.65
CA GLY A 111 -28.04 -7.59 -2.57
C GLY A 111 -27.54 -8.88 -1.92
N GLU A 112 -27.98 -10.04 -2.39
CA GLU A 112 -27.68 -11.32 -1.75
C GLU A 112 -27.01 -12.31 -2.70
N ALA A 113 -25.96 -12.97 -2.20
CA ALA A 113 -25.28 -14.04 -2.92
C ALA A 113 -24.72 -15.10 -1.97
N ASN A 114 -24.76 -16.35 -2.43
CA ASN A 114 -24.00 -17.46 -1.85
C ASN A 114 -22.70 -17.62 -2.63
N PHE A 115 -21.58 -17.67 -1.90
CA PHE A 115 -20.25 -17.84 -2.42
C PHE A 115 -19.69 -19.20 -2.01
N LYS A 116 -19.34 -20.02 -2.98
CA LYS A 116 -18.53 -21.24 -2.77
C LYS A 116 -17.15 -20.98 -3.31
N VAL A 117 -16.26 -20.49 -2.44
CA VAL A 117 -14.94 -19.98 -2.79
C VAL A 117 -13.96 -21.12 -2.98
N LYS A 118 -13.27 -21.14 -4.12
CA LYS A 118 -12.16 -22.05 -4.38
C LYS A 118 -11.01 -21.80 -3.42
N ALA A 119 -10.55 -22.85 -2.73
CA ALA A 119 -9.50 -22.76 -1.72
C ALA A 119 -8.18 -22.22 -2.30
N ASN A 120 -7.68 -21.13 -1.73
CA ASN A 120 -6.38 -20.56 -2.02
C ASN A 120 -5.90 -19.69 -0.85
N LYS A 121 -5.02 -20.23 -0.01
CA LYS A 121 -4.48 -19.55 1.18
C LYS A 121 -3.53 -18.39 0.82
N ASN A 122 -2.88 -18.46 -0.35
CA ASN A 122 -1.92 -17.44 -0.78
C ASN A 122 -2.59 -16.21 -1.43
N LYS A 123 -3.88 -16.33 -1.82
CA LYS A 123 -4.63 -15.25 -2.45
C LYS A 123 -6.05 -15.21 -1.86
N PRO A 124 -6.25 -14.47 -0.75
CA PRO A 124 -7.54 -14.39 -0.08
C PRO A 124 -8.65 -13.86 -1.01
N PHE A 125 -9.87 -14.34 -0.80
CA PHE A 125 -11.07 -13.87 -1.46
C PHE A 125 -11.77 -12.86 -0.57
N ILE A 126 -12.09 -11.68 -1.11
CA ILE A 126 -12.70 -10.58 -0.36
C ILE A 126 -14.03 -10.20 -1.01
N VAL A 127 -15.10 -10.31 -0.25
CA VAL A 127 -16.40 -9.73 -0.60
C VAL A 127 -16.53 -8.41 0.11
N LYS A 128 -16.62 -7.32 -0.64
CA LYS A 128 -16.90 -5.98 -0.12
C LYS A 128 -18.39 -5.68 -0.27
N THR A 129 -18.96 -5.04 0.72
CA THR A 129 -20.30 -4.44 0.72
C THR A 129 -20.17 -2.96 1.06
N ASN A 130 -21.27 -2.27 1.29
CA ASN A 130 -21.25 -0.88 1.73
C ASN A 130 -20.76 -0.72 3.17
N ASP A 131 -20.99 -1.73 4.03
CA ASP A 131 -20.85 -1.60 5.50
C ASP A 131 -19.69 -2.42 6.07
N PHE A 132 -19.27 -3.48 5.36
CA PHE A 132 -18.21 -4.36 5.81
C PHE A 132 -17.56 -5.15 4.67
N GLN A 133 -16.45 -5.75 4.97
CA GLN A 133 -15.78 -6.71 4.09
C GLN A 133 -15.65 -8.09 4.74
N ILE A 134 -15.72 -9.13 3.92
CA ILE A 134 -15.59 -10.53 4.34
C ILE A 134 -14.38 -11.13 3.65
N THR A 135 -13.43 -11.66 4.43
CA THR A 135 -12.25 -12.34 3.93
C THR A 135 -12.39 -13.86 4.09
N ALA A 136 -12.21 -14.58 2.98
CA ALA A 136 -12.36 -16.03 2.88
C ALA A 136 -11.13 -16.67 2.20
N LEU A 137 -10.74 -17.87 2.63
CA LEU A 137 -9.60 -18.60 2.05
C LEU A 137 -10.01 -19.87 1.27
N GLY A 138 -11.27 -20.26 1.37
CA GLY A 138 -11.82 -21.48 0.76
C GLY A 138 -13.01 -21.96 1.58
N THR A 139 -14.11 -21.27 1.49
CA THR A 139 -15.27 -21.37 2.37
C THR A 139 -16.56 -21.32 1.55
N GLU A 140 -17.64 -21.81 2.11
CA GLU A 140 -18.98 -21.59 1.59
C GLU A 140 -19.78 -20.74 2.59
N PHE A 141 -20.29 -19.58 2.12
CA PHE A 141 -20.99 -18.61 2.95
C PHE A 141 -22.00 -17.80 2.14
N ASN A 142 -23.05 -17.31 2.81
CA ASN A 142 -24.05 -16.44 2.25
C ASN A 142 -23.88 -15.02 2.80
N VAL A 143 -24.08 -14.02 1.96
CA VAL A 143 -24.10 -12.61 2.32
C VAL A 143 -25.38 -11.99 1.79
N SER A 144 -26.13 -11.32 2.66
CA SER A 144 -27.28 -10.50 2.31
C SER A 144 -27.03 -9.06 2.73
N ALA A 145 -26.88 -8.17 1.75
CA ALA A 145 -26.53 -6.75 1.91
C ALA A 145 -27.35 -5.92 0.90
N TYR A 146 -28.67 -5.97 1.01
CA TYR A 146 -29.54 -5.09 0.25
C TYR A 146 -29.51 -3.69 0.83
N THR A 147 -29.40 -2.69 -0.02
CA THR A 147 -29.38 -1.27 0.43
C THR A 147 -30.70 -0.80 1.04
N GLU A 148 -31.79 -1.52 0.77
CA GLU A 148 -33.15 -1.24 1.27
C GLU A 148 -33.37 -1.83 2.67
N ASP A 149 -32.53 -2.79 3.09
CA ASP A 149 -32.68 -3.50 4.35
C ASP A 149 -31.87 -2.77 5.46
N ASN A 150 -32.47 -2.66 6.64
CA ASN A 150 -31.77 -2.08 7.80
C ASN A 150 -30.70 -3.03 8.38
N ASN A 151 -30.71 -4.30 7.99
CA ASN A 151 -29.85 -5.33 8.53
C ASN A 151 -29.08 -6.02 7.41
N VAL A 152 -27.81 -6.21 7.61
CA VAL A 152 -26.96 -7.02 6.75
C VAL A 152 -26.63 -8.34 7.44
N PHE A 153 -26.71 -9.45 6.67
CA PHE A 153 -26.52 -10.80 7.23
C PHE A 153 -25.34 -11.48 6.55
N THR A 154 -24.55 -12.18 7.35
CA THR A 154 -23.52 -13.10 6.84
C THR A 154 -23.64 -14.43 7.57
N THR A 155 -23.89 -15.50 6.84
CA THR A 155 -24.03 -16.86 7.38
C THR A 155 -22.92 -17.73 6.83
N LEU A 156 -22.13 -18.35 7.71
CA LEU A 156 -21.08 -19.29 7.31
C LEU A 156 -21.60 -20.71 7.29
N ILE A 157 -21.42 -21.38 6.15
CA ILE A 157 -21.83 -22.77 5.92
C ILE A 157 -20.66 -23.71 6.21
N THR A 158 -19.49 -23.48 5.58
CA THR A 158 -18.29 -24.31 5.78
C THR A 158 -17.02 -23.46 5.83
N GLY A 159 -16.04 -23.87 6.62
CA GLY A 159 -14.72 -23.23 6.72
C GLY A 159 -14.68 -22.14 7.81
N SER A 160 -14.05 -21.01 7.51
CA SER A 160 -13.99 -19.83 8.39
C SER A 160 -13.92 -18.58 7.57
N VAL A 161 -14.58 -17.50 7.99
CA VAL A 161 -14.52 -16.16 7.38
C VAL A 161 -14.23 -15.12 8.43
N LEU A 162 -13.43 -14.11 8.04
CA LEU A 162 -13.20 -12.93 8.85
C LEU A 162 -14.07 -11.80 8.30
N VAL A 163 -14.94 -11.25 9.15
CA VAL A 163 -15.75 -10.07 8.85
C VAL A 163 -15.09 -8.85 9.49
N GLU A 164 -14.89 -7.79 8.73
CA GLU A 164 -14.28 -6.54 9.16
C GLU A 164 -15.26 -5.41 8.86
N PHE A 165 -15.59 -4.59 9.88
CA PHE A 165 -16.52 -3.47 9.76
C PHE A 165 -15.77 -2.18 9.49
N ASP A 166 -16.15 -1.47 8.45
CA ASP A 166 -15.46 -0.26 8.00
C ASP A 166 -15.52 0.87 9.03
N ASP A 167 -16.68 1.06 9.68
CA ASP A 167 -16.91 2.16 10.62
C ASP A 167 -16.32 1.95 12.01
N LEU A 168 -16.14 0.71 12.44
CA LEU A 168 -15.83 0.38 13.82
C LEU A 168 -14.43 -0.14 14.05
N GLY A 169 -13.66 -0.44 12.99
CA GLY A 169 -12.38 -1.15 13.07
C GLY A 169 -12.49 -2.52 13.76
N LYS A 170 -13.72 -3.01 13.95
CA LYS A 170 -14.00 -4.30 14.62
C LYS A 170 -13.87 -5.43 13.61
N LYS A 171 -13.41 -6.58 14.12
CA LYS A 171 -13.28 -7.81 13.34
C LYS A 171 -13.94 -8.96 14.07
N LYS A 172 -14.65 -9.80 13.32
CA LYS A 172 -15.31 -11.00 13.84
C LYS A 172 -14.96 -12.21 12.99
N LEU A 173 -14.42 -13.23 13.61
CA LEU A 173 -14.22 -14.53 12.96
C LEU A 173 -15.49 -15.37 13.13
N LEU A 174 -16.09 -15.83 12.03
CA LEU A 174 -17.24 -16.73 12.05
C LEU A 174 -16.77 -18.18 11.90
N LYS A 175 -17.45 -19.07 12.62
CA LYS A 175 -17.35 -20.51 12.54
C LYS A 175 -18.56 -21.10 11.78
N PRO A 176 -18.47 -22.33 11.28
CA PRO A 176 -19.59 -22.98 10.60
C PRO A 176 -20.88 -22.92 11.39
N ASN A 177 -22.00 -22.65 10.71
CA ASN A 177 -23.33 -22.46 11.26
C ASN A 177 -23.52 -21.20 12.13
N GLU A 178 -22.53 -20.30 12.18
CA GLU A 178 -22.73 -18.99 12.78
C GLU A 178 -23.26 -18.00 11.77
N GLN A 179 -24.16 -17.13 12.25
CA GLN A 179 -24.66 -15.99 11.51
C GLN A 179 -24.28 -14.70 12.24
N LEU A 180 -23.86 -13.72 11.50
CA LEU A 180 -23.64 -12.36 11.95
C LEU A 180 -24.76 -11.49 11.41
N VAL A 181 -25.31 -10.64 12.26
CA VAL A 181 -26.30 -9.61 11.92
C VAL A 181 -25.69 -8.27 12.28
N TYR A 182 -25.67 -7.35 11.34
CA TYR A 182 -25.21 -5.97 11.52
C TYR A 182 -26.37 -5.02 11.21
N ASN A 183 -26.59 -4.05 12.12
CA ASN A 183 -27.64 -3.00 12.07
C ASN A 183 -26.98 -1.64 11.85
#